data_cdcaec2df5274d9a24fc2d465b5661cb
#
_entry.id   cdcaec2df5274d9a24fc2d465b5661cb
#
_cell.length_a   1.000
_cell.length_b   1.000
_cell.length_c   1.000
_cell.angle_alpha   90.00
_cell.angle_beta   90.00
_cell.angle_gamma   90.00
#
_symmetry.space_group_name_H-M   'P 1'
#
loop_
_entity.id
_entity.type
_entity.pdbx_description
1 polymer ?
#
loop_
_entity_poly.entity_id
_entity_poly.type
_entity_poly.pdbx_seq_one_letter_code
_entity_poly.pdbx_strand_id
1 'polypeptide(L)' 'MTLQRGMWATHNNVIQIQDMIDEHLLNAYKTCVRHRNYDKSEELMKEIEHRNIDGRLI' A
#
# COMPACT_ATOMS: atom_id res chain seq x y z
N MET A 1 -7.20 10.33 13.02
CA MET A 1 -6.46 9.18 13.56
C MET A 1 -5.45 8.67 12.56
N THR A 2 -4.25 8.40 13.03
CA THR A 2 -3.19 7.92 12.16
C THR A 2 -3.23 6.40 12.05
N LEU A 3 -3.09 5.86 10.85
CA LEU A 3 -2.98 4.41 10.67
C LEU A 3 -1.69 3.89 11.29
N GLN A 4 -1.76 2.71 11.89
CA GLN A 4 -0.57 2.04 12.40
C GLN A 4 0.31 1.58 11.22
N ARG A 5 1.61 1.45 11.48
CA ARG A 5 2.53 0.95 10.47
C ARG A 5 2.15 -0.47 10.07
N GLY A 6 2.27 -0.74 8.77
CA GLY A 6 1.94 -2.06 8.24
C GLY A 6 0.46 -2.31 8.05
N MET A 7 -0.38 -1.29 8.30
CA MET A 7 -1.83 -1.43 8.18
C MET A 7 -2.37 -0.54 7.05
N TRP A 8 -3.46 -0.97 6.45
CA TRP A 8 -4.15 -0.21 5.42
C TRP A 8 -5.65 -0.20 5.71
N ALA A 9 -6.24 0.99 5.69
CA ALA A 9 -7.68 1.12 5.92
C ALA A 9 -8.43 1.01 4.61
N THR A 10 -9.37 0.08 4.55
CA THR A 10 -10.32 -0.01 3.45
C THR A 10 -11.62 0.66 3.87
N HIS A 11 -12.62 0.65 2.98
CA HIS A 11 -13.91 1.27 3.26
C HIS A 11 -14.55 0.74 4.55
N ASN A 12 -14.42 -0.55 4.81
CA ASN A 12 -15.10 -1.20 5.95
C ASN A 12 -14.14 -1.77 6.98
N ASN A 13 -12.85 -1.87 6.68
CA ASN A 13 -11.92 -2.62 7.52
C ASN A 13 -10.53 -2.01 7.50
N VAL A 14 -9.74 -2.44 8.48
CA VAL A 14 -8.29 -2.20 8.47
C VAL A 14 -7.63 -3.57 8.28
N ILE A 15 -6.76 -3.68 7.29
CA ILE A 15 -6.06 -4.93 6.98
C ILE A 15 -4.56 -4.70 7.04
N GLN A 16 -3.81 -5.77 7.24
CA GLN A 16 -2.36 -5.68 7.21
C GLN A 16 -1.90 -5.60 5.76
N ILE A 17 -0.91 -4.75 5.50
CA ILE A 17 -0.38 -4.57 4.15
C ILE A 17 0.14 -5.91 3.61
N GLN A 18 0.75 -6.72 4.46
CA GLN A 18 1.26 -8.03 4.04
C GLN A 18 0.16 -8.99 3.59
N ASP A 19 -1.08 -8.74 3.99
CA ASP A 19 -2.22 -9.59 3.62
C ASP A 19 -2.95 -9.09 2.38
N MET A 20 -2.56 -7.94 1.84
CA MET A 20 -3.21 -7.39 0.64
C MET A 20 -2.82 -8.20 -0.58
N ILE A 21 -3.78 -8.40 -1.50
CA ILE A 21 -3.47 -9.00 -2.79
C ILE A 21 -2.67 -8.00 -3.63
N ASP A 22 -1.90 -8.50 -4.60
CA ASP A 22 -0.99 -7.67 -5.39
C ASP A 22 -1.69 -6.50 -6.05
N GLU A 23 -2.83 -6.75 -6.69
CA GLU A 23 -3.57 -5.70 -7.39
C GLU A 23 -4.04 -4.61 -6.44
N HIS A 24 -4.56 -5.01 -5.27
CA HIS A 24 -5.00 -4.05 -4.25
C HIS A 24 -3.82 -3.24 -3.74
N LEU A 25 -2.69 -3.91 -3.50
CA LEU A 25 -1.48 -3.26 -3.02
C LEU A 25 -1.00 -2.18 -4.00
N LEU A 26 -0.97 -2.51 -5.29
CA LEU A 26 -0.54 -1.56 -6.32
C LEU A 26 -1.50 -0.38 -6.41
N ASN A 27 -2.80 -0.63 -6.35
CA ASN A 27 -3.80 0.44 -6.39
C ASN A 27 -3.69 1.34 -5.17
N ALA A 28 -3.48 0.76 -3.99
CA ALA A 28 -3.30 1.52 -2.76
C ALA A 28 -2.06 2.42 -2.86
N TYR A 29 -0.97 1.89 -3.40
CA TYR A 29 0.24 2.67 -3.60
C TYR A 29 -0.01 3.87 -4.51
N LYS A 30 -0.66 3.63 -5.66
CA LYS A 30 -0.96 4.71 -6.60
C LYS A 30 -1.85 5.77 -5.96
N THR A 31 -2.82 5.35 -5.16
CA THR A 31 -3.71 6.27 -4.45
C THR A 31 -2.93 7.13 -3.46
N CYS A 32 -2.01 6.53 -2.72
CA CYS A 32 -1.19 7.27 -1.76
C CYS A 32 -0.32 8.31 -2.46
N VAL A 33 0.27 7.96 -3.59
CA VAL A 33 1.09 8.89 -4.35
C VAL A 33 0.24 10.05 -4.86
N ARG A 34 -0.95 9.74 -5.36
CA ARG A 34 -1.88 10.76 -5.87
C ARG A 34 -2.26 11.76 -4.78
N HIS A 35 -2.47 11.29 -3.56
CA HIS A 35 -2.84 12.12 -2.43
C HIS A 35 -1.65 12.65 -1.65
N ARG A 36 -0.44 12.41 -2.14
CA ARG A 36 0.81 12.85 -1.52
C ARG A 36 1.00 12.30 -0.11
N ASN A 37 0.47 11.12 0.14
CA ASN A 37 0.66 10.40 1.41
C ASN A 37 1.93 9.56 1.30
N TYR A 38 3.08 10.24 1.34
CA TYR A 38 4.36 9.59 1.06
C TYR A 38 4.79 8.62 2.13
N ASP A 39 4.44 8.88 3.39
CA ASP A 39 4.78 7.96 4.47
C ASP A 39 4.15 6.58 4.24
N LYS A 40 2.87 6.57 3.92
CA LYS A 40 2.17 5.31 3.68
C LYS A 40 2.59 4.68 2.35
N SER A 41 2.82 5.50 1.33
CA SER A 41 3.27 4.98 0.04
C SER A 41 4.62 4.28 0.17
N GLU A 42 5.49 4.77 1.06
CA GLU A 42 6.77 4.14 1.30
C GLU A 42 6.61 2.75 1.92
N GLU A 43 5.71 2.61 2.88
CA GLU A 43 5.41 1.30 3.45
C GLU A 43 4.87 0.33 2.40
N LEU A 44 3.96 0.81 1.56
CA LEU A 44 3.39 0.01 0.48
C LEU A 44 4.47 -0.39 -0.53
N MET A 45 5.37 0.54 -0.85
CA MET A 45 6.44 0.25 -1.79
C MET A 45 7.38 -0.83 -1.26
N LYS A 46 7.66 -0.83 0.04
CA LYS A 46 8.50 -1.86 0.63
C LYS A 46 7.89 -3.25 0.44
N GLU A 47 6.58 -3.36 0.59
CA GLU A 47 5.91 -4.64 0.36
C GLU A 47 5.91 -4.99 -1.12
N ILE A 48 5.72 -4.01 -2.00
CA ILE A 48 5.77 -4.21 -3.45
C ILE A 48 7.13 -4.76 -3.87
N GLU A 49 8.20 -4.18 -3.34
CA GLU A 49 9.56 -4.64 -3.63
C GLU A 49 9.79 -6.04 -3.08
N HIS A 50 9.29 -6.32 -1.88
CA HIS A 50 9.40 -7.64 -1.26
C HIS A 50 8.75 -8.72 -2.13
N ARG A 51 7.62 -8.38 -2.75
CA ARG A 51 6.90 -9.32 -3.63
C ARG A 51 7.46 -9.36 -5.04
N ASN A 52 8.37 -8.45 -5.37
CA ASN A 52 8.98 -8.37 -6.69
C ASN A 52 7.95 -8.11 -7.80
N ILE A 53 6.99 -7.22 -7.52
CA ILE A 53 5.92 -6.87 -8.46
C ILE A 53 5.99 -5.42 -8.91
N ASP A 54 7.07 -4.72 -8.58
CA ASP A 54 7.21 -3.29 -8.88
C ASP A 54 7.21 -3.01 -10.38
N GLY A 55 7.56 -3.98 -11.21
CA GLY A 55 7.47 -3.83 -12.66
C GLY A 55 6.08 -3.54 -13.18
N ARG A 56 5.04 -3.85 -12.41
CA ARG A 56 3.65 -3.60 -12.79
C ARG A 56 3.25 -2.14 -12.63
N LEU A 57 4.11 -1.33 -12.01
CA LEU A 57 3.83 0.08 -11.80
C LEU A 57 4.12 0.93 -13.04
N ILE A 58 4.76 0.37 -14.02
CA ILE A 58 5.16 1.06 -15.24
C ILE A 58 4.04 1.03 -16.26
#